data_fbae618bd987ff1c074e96c22a669203
#
_entry.id   fbae618bd987ff1c074e96c22a669203
#
_cell.length_a   1.000
_cell.length_b   1.000
_cell.length_c   1.000
_cell.angle_alpha   90.00
_cell.angle_beta   90.00
_cell.angle_gamma   90.00
#
_symmetry.space_group_name_H-M   'P 1'
#
loop_
_entity.id
_entity.type
_entity.pdbx_description
1 polymer ?
#
loop_
_entity_poly.entity_id
_entity_poly.type
_entity_poly.pdbx_seq_one_letter_code
_entity_poly.pdbx_strand_id
1 'polypeptide(L)'
;MAQNRTFKFTNPQRVEKILSQYPDKRSATLPLLHLAQEQEGYLTSAAIEAVAELVEIHPGEMMDTVSFYTMFYTKPMGKNHVQVCQTLSCSLNGADSLVDHISEKYKIAHGDVSQDGKISLVKVECLGSCDTAPVIRINDSNYESMTVEKFDKIVESI
;
A
#
# COMPACT_ATOMS: atom_id res chain seq x y z
N MET A 1 -4.47 -23.09 10.30
CA MET A 1 -3.79 -22.98 11.59
C MET A 1 -2.89 -21.76 11.51
N ALA A 2 -3.27 -20.65 12.12
CA ALA A 2 -2.47 -19.44 12.15
C ALA A 2 -1.20 -19.75 12.99
N GLN A 3 -0.04 -19.70 12.35
CA GLN A 3 1.23 -19.79 13.07
C GLN A 3 1.32 -18.58 14.00
N ASN A 4 1.44 -18.83 15.28
CA ASN A 4 1.64 -17.82 16.33
C ASN A 4 3.05 -17.23 16.17
N ARG A 5 3.27 -16.44 15.10
CA ARG A 5 4.53 -15.71 14.89
C ARG A 5 4.47 -14.45 15.73
N THR A 6 5.28 -14.38 16.76
CA THR A 6 5.52 -13.13 17.48
C THR A 6 6.34 -12.20 16.56
N PHE A 7 5.79 -11.03 16.25
CA PHE A 7 6.51 -9.99 15.52
C PHE A 7 7.52 -9.29 16.46
N LYS A 8 8.69 -8.98 15.93
CA LYS A 8 9.70 -8.14 16.61
C LYS A 8 10.35 -7.24 15.57
N PHE A 9 10.51 -5.97 15.92
CA PHE A 9 11.26 -5.05 15.08
C PHE A 9 12.74 -5.46 14.99
N THR A 10 13.26 -5.53 13.78
CA THR A 10 14.68 -5.85 13.51
C THR A 10 15.60 -4.70 13.86
N ASN A 11 15.09 -3.46 13.92
CA ASN A 11 15.84 -2.27 14.28
C ASN A 11 15.19 -1.52 15.46
N PRO A 12 15.46 -1.92 16.73
CA PRO A 12 14.90 -1.26 17.90
C PRO A 12 15.30 0.22 18.02
N GLN A 13 16.49 0.60 17.58
CA GLN A 13 16.97 1.99 17.64
C GLN A 13 16.10 2.90 16.75
N ARG A 14 15.62 2.41 15.60
CA ARG A 14 14.70 3.16 14.73
C ARG A 14 13.33 3.33 15.40
N VAL A 15 12.87 2.33 16.14
CA VAL A 15 11.63 2.42 16.95
C VAL A 15 11.76 3.49 18.02
N GLU A 16 12.83 3.45 18.82
CA GLU A 16 13.10 4.44 19.86
C GLU A 16 13.21 5.88 19.30
N LYS A 17 13.89 6.03 18.16
CA LYS A 17 13.99 7.31 17.46
C LYS A 17 12.61 7.83 17.04
N ILE A 18 11.73 6.97 16.48
CA ILE A 18 10.36 7.37 16.11
C ILE A 18 9.59 7.80 17.35
N LEU A 19 9.57 6.99 18.40
CA LEU A 19 8.86 7.31 19.64
C LEU A 19 9.32 8.63 20.26
N SER A 20 10.63 8.92 20.23
CA SER A 20 11.20 10.16 20.79
C SER A 20 10.83 11.44 20.03
N GLN A 21 10.31 11.34 18.81
CA GLN A 21 9.88 12.48 18.00
C GLN A 21 8.49 13.03 18.40
N TYR A 22 7.76 12.30 19.20
CA TYR A 22 6.38 12.63 19.56
C TYR A 22 6.23 12.77 21.08
N PRO A 23 5.47 13.76 21.57
CA PRO A 23 5.20 13.93 23.00
C PRO A 23 4.30 12.83 23.57
N ASP A 24 3.52 12.16 22.72
CA ASP A 24 2.61 11.06 23.03
C ASP A 24 2.92 9.88 22.13
N LYS A 25 3.06 8.69 22.69
CA LYS A 25 3.34 7.45 21.96
C LYS A 25 2.29 7.15 20.89
N ARG A 26 1.02 7.45 21.15
CA ARG A 26 -0.08 7.26 20.18
C ARG A 26 0.17 8.02 18.88
N SER A 27 0.79 9.18 18.92
CA SER A 27 1.12 9.96 17.72
C SER A 27 2.17 9.27 16.83
N ALA A 28 2.90 8.28 17.34
CA ALA A 28 3.86 7.47 16.59
C ALA A 28 3.22 6.27 15.86
N THR A 29 1.89 6.10 15.92
CA THR A 29 1.17 4.96 15.32
C THR A 29 1.49 4.77 13.84
N LEU A 30 1.26 5.77 13.00
CA LEU A 30 1.48 5.64 11.56
C LEU A 30 2.95 5.37 11.20
N PRO A 31 3.94 6.10 11.73
CA PRO A 31 5.35 5.81 11.45
C PRO A 31 5.79 4.41 11.87
N LEU A 32 5.27 3.89 12.98
CA LEU A 32 5.59 2.53 13.44
C LEU A 32 4.93 1.46 12.58
N LEU A 33 3.68 1.68 12.12
CA LEU A 33 3.02 0.80 11.14
C LEU A 33 3.78 0.78 9.82
N HIS A 34 4.26 1.93 9.33
CA HIS A 34 5.11 2.00 8.14
C HIS A 34 6.40 1.21 8.33
N LEU A 35 7.06 1.36 9.48
CA LEU A 35 8.28 0.61 9.79
C LEU A 35 8.03 -0.90 9.83
N ALA A 36 6.91 -1.33 10.39
CA ALA A 36 6.53 -2.74 10.42
C ALA A 36 6.23 -3.28 9.02
N GLN A 37 5.51 -2.51 8.20
CA GLN A 37 5.21 -2.86 6.82
C GLN A 37 6.47 -2.89 5.94
N GLU A 38 7.40 -1.96 6.13
CA GLU A 38 8.71 -1.95 5.45
C GLU A 38 9.50 -3.24 5.75
N GLN A 39 9.41 -3.75 6.98
CA GLN A 39 10.12 -4.95 7.40
C GLN A 39 9.54 -6.24 6.78
N GLU A 40 8.22 -6.38 6.69
CA GLU A 40 7.56 -7.63 6.27
C GLU A 40 6.87 -7.54 4.90
N GLY A 41 6.83 -6.34 4.29
CA GLY A 41 6.14 -6.08 3.04
C GLY A 41 4.62 -5.87 3.18
N TYR A 42 4.04 -6.28 4.30
CA TYR A 42 2.64 -6.07 4.68
C TYR A 42 2.48 -6.21 6.20
N LEU A 43 1.34 -5.77 6.73
CA LEU A 43 1.05 -5.82 8.18
C LEU A 43 0.37 -7.14 8.53
N THR A 44 1.09 -8.01 9.22
CA THR A 44 0.52 -9.22 9.85
C THR A 44 -0.25 -8.84 11.11
N SER A 45 -1.18 -9.68 11.56
CA SER A 45 -1.89 -9.46 12.85
C SER A 45 -0.89 -9.30 14.00
N ALA A 46 0.19 -10.09 14.01
CA ALA A 46 1.23 -10.00 15.03
C ALA A 46 1.98 -8.65 14.98
N ALA A 47 2.23 -8.10 13.79
CA ALA A 47 2.84 -6.77 13.63
C ALA A 47 1.91 -5.66 14.14
N ILE A 48 0.62 -5.74 13.82
CA ILE A 48 -0.40 -4.79 14.28
C ILE A 48 -0.52 -4.81 15.80
N GLU A 49 -0.57 -6.00 16.42
CA GLU A 49 -0.62 -6.18 17.87
C GLU A 49 0.65 -5.62 18.54
N ALA A 50 1.83 -5.89 17.98
CA ALA A 50 3.09 -5.39 18.53
C ALA A 50 3.20 -3.85 18.45
N VAL A 51 2.71 -3.22 17.39
CA VAL A 51 2.66 -1.75 17.31
C VAL A 51 1.64 -1.20 18.30
N ALA A 52 0.46 -1.83 18.45
CA ALA A 52 -0.56 -1.42 19.41
C ALA A 52 -0.02 -1.44 20.85
N GLU A 53 0.72 -2.47 21.21
CA GLU A 53 1.38 -2.58 22.53
C GLU A 53 2.39 -1.44 22.77
N LEU A 54 3.22 -1.13 21.75
CA LEU A 54 4.21 -0.06 21.85
C LEU A 54 3.60 1.33 22.08
N VAL A 55 2.47 1.61 21.42
CA VAL A 55 1.77 2.91 21.54
C VAL A 55 0.64 2.90 22.56
N GLU A 56 0.50 1.81 23.31
CA GLU A 56 -0.44 1.66 24.44
C GLU A 56 -1.91 1.87 24.04
N ILE A 57 -2.33 1.34 22.88
CA ILE A 57 -3.73 1.33 22.44
C ILE A 57 -4.24 -0.10 22.24
N HIS A 58 -5.56 -0.25 22.20
CA HIS A 58 -6.16 -1.56 21.99
C HIS A 58 -5.92 -2.06 20.54
N PRO A 59 -5.57 -3.36 20.31
CA PRO A 59 -5.35 -3.89 18.95
C PRO A 59 -6.51 -3.68 17.98
N GLY A 60 -7.76 -3.68 18.45
CA GLY A 60 -8.94 -3.36 17.63
C GLY A 60 -8.90 -1.92 17.09
N GLU A 61 -8.52 -0.94 17.93
CA GLU A 61 -8.34 0.46 17.51
C GLU A 61 -7.18 0.60 16.51
N MET A 62 -6.12 -0.18 16.69
CA MET A 62 -5.02 -0.25 15.72
C MET A 62 -5.50 -0.79 14.38
N MET A 63 -6.34 -1.83 14.38
CA MET A 63 -6.92 -2.40 13.17
C MET A 63 -7.84 -1.40 12.44
N ASP A 64 -8.62 -0.60 13.17
CA ASP A 64 -9.41 0.49 12.59
C ASP A 64 -8.51 1.48 11.85
N THR A 65 -7.38 1.86 12.45
CA THR A 65 -6.38 2.72 11.80
C THR A 65 -5.81 2.07 10.53
N VAL A 66 -5.41 0.82 10.59
CA VAL A 66 -4.86 0.08 9.43
C VAL A 66 -5.90 -0.04 8.31
N SER A 67 -7.16 -0.28 8.63
CA SER A 67 -8.23 -0.40 7.63
C SER A 67 -8.63 0.94 7.01
N PHE A 68 -8.47 2.03 7.74
CA PHE A 68 -8.79 3.38 7.27
C PHE A 68 -7.76 3.90 6.25
N TYR A 69 -6.48 3.66 6.48
CA TYR A 69 -5.40 4.18 5.64
C TYR A 69 -5.06 3.19 4.51
N THR A 70 -5.38 3.54 3.27
CA THR A 70 -5.19 2.69 2.07
C THR A 70 -3.73 2.36 1.75
N MET A 71 -2.77 3.02 2.40
CA MET A 71 -1.34 2.74 2.26
C MET A 71 -0.87 1.53 3.08
N PHE A 72 -1.72 0.99 3.97
CA PHE A 72 -1.41 -0.21 4.74
C PHE A 72 -2.02 -1.44 4.09
N TYR A 73 -1.20 -2.48 3.99
CA TYR A 73 -1.58 -3.75 3.37
C TYR A 73 -1.61 -4.85 4.43
N THR A 74 -2.72 -5.58 4.51
CA THR A 74 -2.89 -6.70 5.45
C THR A 74 -2.65 -8.06 4.79
N LYS A 75 -2.24 -8.06 3.52
CA LYS A 75 -1.87 -9.25 2.73
C LYS A 75 -0.66 -8.94 1.85
N PRO A 76 0.11 -9.96 1.43
CA PRO A 76 1.22 -9.75 0.51
C PRO A 76 0.75 -9.04 -0.76
N MET A 77 1.56 -8.08 -1.23
CA MET A 77 1.35 -7.36 -2.48
C MET A 77 2.32 -7.87 -3.55
N GLY A 78 2.00 -7.59 -4.82
CA GLY A 78 2.93 -7.87 -5.91
C GLY A 78 4.20 -7.02 -5.82
N LYS A 79 5.28 -7.48 -6.43
CA LYS A 79 6.54 -6.73 -6.53
C LYS A 79 6.31 -5.30 -7.03
N ASN A 80 5.40 -5.15 -7.99
CA ASN A 80 4.94 -3.88 -8.53
C ASN A 80 3.47 -3.68 -8.13
N HIS A 81 3.26 -2.88 -7.11
CA HIS A 81 1.91 -2.54 -6.63
C HIS A 81 1.36 -1.38 -7.45
N VAL A 82 0.43 -1.69 -8.35
CA VAL A 82 -0.19 -0.74 -9.26
C VAL A 82 -1.47 -0.17 -8.64
N GLN A 83 -1.49 1.13 -8.45
CA GLN A 83 -2.61 1.90 -7.91
C GLN A 83 -3.13 2.82 -9.02
N VAL A 84 -4.37 2.65 -9.45
CA VAL A 84 -4.99 3.46 -10.51
C VAL A 84 -5.98 4.43 -9.87
N CYS A 85 -5.77 5.72 -10.10
CA CYS A 85 -6.70 6.75 -9.64
C CYS A 85 -8.06 6.60 -10.33
N GLN A 86 -9.15 6.51 -9.54
CA GLN A 86 -10.52 6.32 -10.05
C GLN A 86 -11.38 7.60 -9.98
N THR A 87 -10.80 8.74 -9.53
CA THR A 87 -11.57 9.97 -9.38
C THR A 87 -11.86 10.64 -10.73
N LEU A 88 -12.80 11.56 -10.74
CA LEU A 88 -13.48 12.09 -11.92
C LEU A 88 -12.56 12.42 -13.10
N SER A 89 -11.50 13.21 -12.89
CA SER A 89 -10.57 13.60 -13.96
C SER A 89 -9.90 12.39 -14.61
N CYS A 90 -9.44 11.42 -13.80
CA CYS A 90 -8.78 10.20 -14.30
C CYS A 90 -9.79 9.27 -15.00
N SER A 91 -10.99 9.09 -14.45
CA SER A 91 -12.04 8.28 -15.07
C SER A 91 -12.43 8.83 -16.44
N LEU A 92 -12.66 10.15 -16.57
CA LEU A 92 -12.98 10.79 -17.84
C LEU A 92 -11.84 10.69 -18.88
N ASN A 93 -10.59 10.57 -18.43
CA ASN A 93 -9.41 10.45 -19.30
C ASN A 93 -8.94 9.01 -19.52
N GLY A 94 -9.74 8.00 -19.18
CA GLY A 94 -9.50 6.60 -19.56
C GLY A 94 -8.85 5.74 -18.48
N ALA A 95 -8.92 6.11 -17.20
CA ALA A 95 -8.41 5.29 -16.11
C ALA A 95 -9.08 3.90 -16.04
N ASP A 96 -10.39 3.83 -16.36
CA ASP A 96 -11.11 2.54 -16.38
C ASP A 96 -10.56 1.61 -17.46
N SER A 97 -10.22 2.14 -18.64
CA SER A 97 -9.58 1.35 -19.71
C SER A 97 -8.21 0.80 -19.31
N LEU A 98 -7.45 1.57 -18.50
CA LEU A 98 -6.19 1.08 -17.92
C LEU A 98 -6.42 -0.08 -16.94
N VAL A 99 -7.43 0.05 -16.07
CA VAL A 99 -7.80 -1.01 -15.13
C VAL A 99 -8.20 -2.29 -15.88
N ASP A 100 -9.06 -2.16 -16.89
CA ASP A 100 -9.53 -3.29 -17.69
C ASP A 100 -8.36 -3.99 -18.39
N HIS A 101 -7.48 -3.22 -19.04
CA HIS A 101 -6.27 -3.76 -19.69
C HIS A 101 -5.36 -4.52 -18.70
N ILE A 102 -5.08 -3.93 -17.53
CA ILE A 102 -4.24 -4.57 -16.51
C ILE A 102 -4.91 -5.85 -16.01
N SER A 103 -6.22 -5.79 -15.75
CA SER A 103 -6.99 -6.95 -15.27
C SER A 103 -6.97 -8.09 -16.28
N GLU A 104 -7.16 -7.82 -17.55
CA GLU A 104 -7.14 -8.81 -18.62
C GLU A 104 -5.72 -9.39 -18.84
N LYS A 105 -4.72 -8.52 -18.91
CA LYS A 105 -3.32 -8.92 -19.19
C LYS A 105 -2.74 -9.82 -18.10
N TYR A 106 -3.00 -9.48 -16.82
CA TYR A 106 -2.44 -10.20 -15.67
C TYR A 106 -3.44 -11.18 -15.02
N LYS A 107 -4.69 -11.24 -15.51
CA LYS A 107 -5.78 -12.08 -15.00
C LYS A 107 -6.04 -11.86 -13.51
N ILE A 108 -6.12 -10.58 -13.11
CA ILE A 108 -6.35 -10.15 -11.73
C ILE A 108 -7.50 -9.16 -11.66
N ALA A 109 -8.24 -9.18 -10.55
CA ALA A 109 -9.25 -8.17 -10.23
C ALA A 109 -8.68 -7.09 -9.30
N HIS A 110 -9.49 -6.08 -9.01
CA HIS A 110 -9.18 -5.09 -7.98
C HIS A 110 -8.91 -5.78 -6.63
N GLY A 111 -7.75 -5.46 -6.03
CA GLY A 111 -7.30 -6.03 -4.77
C GLY A 111 -6.56 -7.35 -4.88
N ASP A 112 -6.37 -7.88 -6.10
CA ASP A 112 -5.65 -9.14 -6.34
C ASP A 112 -4.17 -8.94 -6.65
N VAL A 113 -3.45 -10.07 -6.60
CA VAL A 113 -2.05 -10.21 -6.99
C VAL A 113 -1.97 -11.23 -8.11
N SER A 114 -1.15 -10.95 -9.14
CA SER A 114 -0.90 -11.89 -10.23
C SER A 114 -0.30 -13.19 -9.72
N GLN A 115 -0.59 -14.29 -10.41
CA GLN A 115 -0.16 -15.64 -9.99
C GLN A 115 1.36 -15.75 -9.85
N ASP A 116 2.11 -14.99 -10.64
CA ASP A 116 3.58 -14.92 -10.58
C ASP A 116 4.11 -13.96 -9.50
N GLY A 117 3.22 -13.29 -8.75
CA GLY A 117 3.58 -12.34 -7.69
C GLY A 117 4.17 -11.02 -8.18
N LYS A 118 4.15 -10.74 -9.49
CA LYS A 118 4.80 -9.54 -10.02
C LYS A 118 3.95 -8.29 -9.92
N ILE A 119 2.65 -8.40 -10.15
CA ILE A 119 1.73 -7.27 -10.21
C ILE A 119 0.63 -7.44 -9.18
N SER A 120 0.30 -6.38 -8.49
CA SER A 120 -0.98 -6.26 -7.77
C SER A 120 -1.69 -4.99 -8.22
N LEU A 121 -3.02 -5.02 -8.27
CA LEU A 121 -3.85 -3.95 -8.80
C LEU A 121 -4.86 -3.49 -7.77
N VAL A 122 -4.88 -2.18 -7.51
CA VAL A 122 -5.95 -1.54 -6.73
C VAL A 122 -6.41 -0.25 -7.41
N LYS A 123 -7.69 0.06 -7.26
CA LYS A 123 -8.24 1.39 -7.56
C LYS A 123 -8.09 2.23 -6.30
N VAL A 124 -7.60 3.45 -6.46
CA VAL A 124 -7.38 4.39 -5.34
C VAL A 124 -8.07 5.72 -5.60
N GLU A 125 -8.27 6.48 -4.54
CA GLU A 125 -8.74 7.85 -4.63
C GLU A 125 -7.69 8.78 -5.27
N CYS A 126 -7.95 10.09 -5.32
CA CYS A 126 -7.15 11.05 -6.05
C CYS A 126 -5.66 11.03 -5.64
N LEU A 127 -4.79 10.86 -6.66
CA LEU A 127 -3.33 10.90 -6.51
C LEU A 127 -2.74 12.32 -6.63
N GLY A 128 -3.58 13.35 -6.80
CA GLY A 128 -3.17 14.76 -6.73
C GLY A 128 -2.69 15.40 -8.04
N SER A 129 -2.58 14.64 -9.15
CA SER A 129 -2.11 15.16 -10.46
C SER A 129 -3.26 15.18 -11.49
N CYS A 130 -4.34 15.90 -11.18
CA CYS A 130 -5.57 15.89 -11.98
C CYS A 130 -5.43 16.58 -13.35
N ASP A 131 -4.49 17.48 -13.51
CA ASP A 131 -4.15 18.19 -14.75
C ASP A 131 -3.41 17.31 -15.76
N THR A 132 -2.79 16.24 -15.28
CA THR A 132 -2.07 15.25 -16.11
C THR A 132 -2.73 13.86 -16.08
N ALA A 133 -4.05 13.84 -15.91
CA ALA A 133 -4.85 12.61 -15.90
C ALA A 133 -4.75 11.83 -17.23
N PRO A 134 -4.86 10.49 -17.21
CA PRO A 134 -4.99 9.63 -16.04
C PRO A 134 -3.66 9.38 -15.34
N VAL A 135 -3.73 9.13 -14.03
CA VAL A 135 -2.57 8.93 -13.17
C VAL A 135 -2.60 7.55 -12.53
N ILE A 136 -1.47 6.89 -12.54
CA ILE A 136 -1.23 5.66 -11.76
C ILE A 136 -0.03 5.88 -10.82
N ARG A 137 0.00 5.08 -9.76
CA ARG A 137 1.18 4.96 -8.90
C ARG A 137 1.66 3.52 -8.94
N ILE A 138 2.94 3.31 -9.16
CA ILE A 138 3.57 2.00 -9.04
C ILE A 138 4.57 2.08 -7.89
N ASN A 139 4.31 1.31 -6.85
CA ASN A 139 5.04 1.41 -5.58
C ASN A 139 5.01 2.88 -5.07
N ASP A 140 6.17 3.54 -5.01
CA ASP A 140 6.30 4.92 -4.51
C ASP A 140 6.37 5.99 -5.61
N SER A 141 6.24 5.60 -6.90
CA SER A 141 6.38 6.51 -8.02
C SER A 141 5.06 6.77 -8.73
N ASN A 142 4.72 8.05 -8.93
CA ASN A 142 3.58 8.45 -9.74
C ASN A 142 3.97 8.53 -11.22
N TYR A 143 3.05 8.10 -12.08
CA TYR A 143 3.15 8.16 -13.53
C TYR A 143 1.91 8.84 -14.09
N GLU A 144 2.12 9.86 -14.90
CA GLU A 144 1.10 10.79 -15.36
C GLU A 144 0.83 10.65 -16.85
N SER A 145 -0.31 11.18 -17.31
CA SER A 145 -0.77 11.13 -18.71
C SER A 145 -0.65 9.69 -19.25
N MET A 146 -1.16 8.74 -18.49
CA MET A 146 -0.99 7.33 -18.76
C MET A 146 -1.86 6.86 -19.92
N THR A 147 -1.25 6.00 -20.75
CA THR A 147 -1.94 5.20 -21.74
C THR A 147 -1.59 3.72 -21.52
N VAL A 148 -2.34 2.83 -22.14
CA VAL A 148 -2.07 1.39 -22.11
C VAL A 148 -0.64 1.08 -22.60
N GLU A 149 -0.20 1.71 -23.69
CA GLU A 149 1.13 1.49 -24.27
C GLU A 149 2.25 2.01 -23.36
N LYS A 150 2.01 3.13 -22.66
CA LYS A 150 2.98 3.65 -21.67
C LYS A 150 3.08 2.71 -20.47
N PHE A 151 1.94 2.22 -19.97
CA PHE A 151 1.91 1.27 -18.87
C PHE A 151 2.70 0.02 -19.20
N ASP A 152 2.46 -0.58 -20.37
CA ASP A 152 3.15 -1.78 -20.80
C ASP A 152 4.69 -1.60 -20.86
N LYS A 153 5.15 -0.48 -21.44
CA LYS A 153 6.59 -0.15 -21.51
C LYS A 153 7.22 0.02 -20.12
N ILE A 154 6.50 0.66 -19.19
CA ILE A 154 6.99 0.86 -17.82
C ILE A 154 7.14 -0.49 -17.12
N VAL A 155 6.11 -1.33 -17.18
CA VAL A 155 6.13 -2.64 -16.49
C VAL A 155 7.17 -3.59 -17.09
N GLU A 156 7.46 -3.51 -18.39
CA GLU A 156 8.54 -4.28 -19.03
C GLU A 156 9.93 -3.84 -18.58
N SER A 157 10.08 -2.61 -18.09
CA SER A 157 11.36 -2.02 -17.67
C SER A 157 11.70 -2.21 -16.19
N ILE A 158 10.75 -2.66 -15.36
CA ILE A 158 10.85 -2.83 -13.89
C ILE A 158 10.60 -4.28 -13.49
#